data_76c7e0630156ef699431477feb376a99
#
_entry.id   76c7e0630156ef699431477feb376a99
#
_cell.length_a   1.000
_cell.length_b   1.000
_cell.length_c   1.000
_cell.angle_alpha   90.00
_cell.angle_beta   90.00
_cell.angle_gamma   90.00
#
_symmetry.space_group_name_H-M   'P 1'
#
loop_
_entity.id
_entity.type
_entity.pdbx_description
1 polymer ?
#
loop_
_entity_poly.entity_id
_entity_poly.type
_entity_poly.pdbx_seq_one_letter_code
_entity_poly.pdbx_strand_id
1 'polypeptide(L)'
;MSVLKQPLANPSRIRGIYRYLLQAKGQREKTKVLARSLSPDKLVENKPTPRPMFEACIKECIKCGLLIEEEKEEQTEIVINPDLSEEARKPGTGDELLPNTLADLFFTLDNEDEYDLGLVCAWYLSQDVYEPPGTWEAVEQKVAEQKVGELLKMSNNTLYGQMDDWMGYMGLLWGHALGGKRFIIPDPTLYLKRNLKYLFKQSGEKILLR
;
A
#
# COMPACT_ATOMS: atom_id res chain seq x y z
N MET A 1 -6.83 0.90 -12.64
CA MET A 1 -6.07 -0.40 -12.67
C MET A 1 -5.42 -0.57 -11.31
N SER A 2 -5.66 -1.71 -10.64
CA SER A 2 -5.23 -1.99 -9.27
C SER A 2 -3.71 -1.90 -9.06
N VAL A 3 -3.31 -1.47 -7.86
CA VAL A 3 -1.91 -1.42 -7.41
C VAL A 3 -1.22 -2.78 -7.48
N LEU A 4 -1.97 -3.89 -7.41
CA LEU A 4 -1.45 -5.23 -7.61
C LEU A 4 -0.76 -5.42 -8.97
N LYS A 5 -1.19 -4.68 -10.00
CA LYS A 5 -0.67 -4.74 -11.37
C LYS A 5 0.49 -3.76 -11.62
N GLN A 6 1.01 -3.13 -10.55
CA GLN A 6 2.09 -2.14 -10.62
C GLN A 6 3.33 -2.60 -9.82
N PRO A 7 4.07 -3.59 -10.30
CA PRO A 7 5.16 -4.20 -9.52
C PRO A 7 6.32 -3.25 -9.21
N LEU A 8 6.40 -2.11 -9.89
CA LEU A 8 7.40 -1.06 -9.61
C LEU A 8 7.00 -0.13 -8.47
N ALA A 9 5.70 -0.08 -8.13
CA ALA A 9 5.19 0.67 -7.00
C ALA A 9 5.03 -0.25 -5.79
N ASN A 10 5.83 -0.04 -4.76
CA ASN A 10 5.72 -0.81 -3.52
C ASN A 10 5.61 0.12 -2.30
N PRO A 11 5.08 -0.38 -1.18
CA PRO A 11 4.80 0.42 0.01
C PRO A 11 6.04 1.15 0.56
N SER A 12 7.21 0.52 0.55
CA SER A 12 8.43 1.12 1.11
C SER A 12 8.90 2.34 0.32
N ARG A 13 8.77 2.34 -1.01
CA ARG A 13 9.09 3.49 -1.86
C ARG A 13 8.08 4.61 -1.69
N ILE A 14 6.79 4.26 -1.65
CA ILE A 14 5.71 5.22 -1.39
C ILE A 14 5.91 5.89 -0.03
N ARG A 15 6.24 5.12 1.00
CA ARG A 15 6.59 5.66 2.31
C ARG A 15 7.76 6.64 2.24
N GLY A 16 8.80 6.32 1.47
CA GLY A 16 9.94 7.24 1.27
C GLY A 16 9.53 8.58 0.69
N ILE A 17 8.68 8.57 -0.35
CA ILE A 17 8.13 9.78 -0.96
C ILE A 17 7.29 10.57 0.04
N TYR A 18 6.37 9.91 0.72
CA TYR A 18 5.47 10.54 1.68
C TYR A 18 6.23 11.17 2.86
N ARG A 19 7.20 10.47 3.44
CA ARG A 19 8.06 10.99 4.52
C ARG A 19 8.85 12.22 4.09
N TYR A 20 9.36 12.22 2.87
CA TYR A 20 10.06 13.39 2.33
C TYR A 20 9.11 14.59 2.29
N LEU A 21 7.92 14.42 1.72
CA LEU A 21 6.94 15.49 1.58
C LEU A 21 6.39 15.97 2.93
N LEU A 22 6.22 15.07 3.91
CA LEU A 22 5.81 15.46 5.28
C LEU A 22 6.77 16.47 5.92
N GLN A 23 8.07 16.40 5.58
CA GLN A 23 9.11 17.30 6.10
C GLN A 23 9.36 18.51 5.20
N ALA A 24 8.87 18.49 3.97
CA ALA A 24 9.05 19.57 3.01
C ALA A 24 8.21 20.79 3.39
N LYS A 25 8.71 21.98 3.09
CA LYS A 25 7.98 23.24 3.35
C LYS A 25 6.66 23.26 2.56
N GLY A 26 5.55 23.38 3.28
CA GLY A 26 4.21 23.37 2.67
C GLY A 26 3.80 22.00 2.16
N GLN A 27 4.50 20.93 2.55
CA GLN A 27 4.20 19.53 2.19
C GLN A 27 4.14 19.31 0.67
N ARG A 28 5.02 20.01 -0.05
CA ARG A 28 5.13 19.98 -1.52
C ARG A 28 6.57 20.05 -1.98
N GLU A 29 6.82 19.54 -3.16
CA GLU A 29 8.10 19.66 -3.81
C GLU A 29 7.97 19.57 -5.34
N LYS A 30 8.85 20.21 -6.08
CA LYS A 30 8.93 20.09 -7.53
C LYS A 30 9.26 18.65 -7.91
N THR A 31 8.53 18.08 -8.85
CA THR A 31 8.69 16.68 -9.29
C THR A 31 10.15 16.36 -9.65
N LYS A 32 10.85 17.27 -10.33
CA LYS A 32 12.27 17.09 -10.69
C LYS A 32 13.20 17.04 -9.47
N VAL A 33 12.93 17.86 -8.44
CA VAL A 33 13.73 17.90 -7.21
C VAL A 33 13.48 16.63 -6.41
N LEU A 34 12.22 16.25 -6.22
CA LEU A 34 11.80 15.03 -5.53
C LEU A 34 12.42 13.79 -6.19
N ALA A 35 12.38 13.70 -7.51
CA ALA A 35 12.99 12.61 -8.27
C ALA A 35 14.52 12.51 -8.04
N ARG A 36 15.24 13.63 -8.05
CA ARG A 36 16.68 13.65 -7.81
C ARG A 36 17.04 13.29 -6.37
N SER A 37 16.23 13.70 -5.41
CA SER A 37 16.46 13.42 -3.98
C SER A 37 16.23 11.95 -3.65
N LEU A 38 15.18 11.32 -4.19
CA LEU A 38 14.78 9.95 -3.86
C LEU A 38 15.31 8.88 -4.83
N SER A 39 15.70 9.30 -6.02
CA SER A 39 16.29 8.44 -7.05
C SER A 39 17.47 9.18 -7.70
N PRO A 40 18.57 9.41 -6.97
CA PRO A 40 19.70 10.17 -7.47
C PRO A 40 20.38 9.47 -8.66
N ASP A 41 20.91 10.28 -9.59
CA ASP A 41 21.50 9.81 -10.86
C ASP A 41 22.60 8.76 -10.67
N LYS A 42 23.35 8.83 -9.55
CA LYS A 42 24.40 7.86 -9.21
C LYS A 42 23.88 6.45 -8.89
N LEU A 43 22.60 6.31 -8.55
CA LEU A 43 21.94 5.02 -8.28
C LEU A 43 21.16 4.49 -9.48
N VAL A 44 21.02 5.31 -10.52
CA VAL A 44 20.36 4.93 -11.76
C VAL A 44 21.44 4.63 -12.78
N GLU A 45 21.73 3.35 -13.00
CA GLU A 45 22.76 2.95 -13.95
C GLU A 45 22.52 3.54 -15.35
N ASN A 46 23.48 4.35 -15.80
CA ASN A 46 23.69 4.78 -17.18
C ASN A 46 22.66 5.69 -17.87
N LYS A 47 21.57 6.15 -17.23
CA LYS A 47 20.67 7.13 -17.89
C LYS A 47 19.98 8.07 -16.88
N PRO A 48 19.99 9.38 -17.14
CA PRO A 48 19.33 10.37 -16.29
C PRO A 48 17.78 10.30 -16.33
N THR A 49 17.22 9.54 -17.24
CA THR A 49 15.79 9.30 -17.43
C THR A 49 15.58 8.03 -18.26
N PRO A 50 14.50 7.28 -18.09
CA PRO A 50 13.42 7.41 -17.11
C PRO A 50 13.76 6.85 -15.73
N ARG A 51 12.97 7.25 -14.70
CA ARG A 51 13.00 6.69 -13.34
C ARG A 51 11.73 5.84 -13.10
N PRO A 52 11.62 4.69 -13.70
CA PRO A 52 10.34 3.97 -13.78
C PRO A 52 9.75 3.62 -12.41
N MET A 53 10.60 3.31 -11.42
CA MET A 53 10.12 3.00 -10.07
C MET A 53 9.58 4.25 -9.35
N PHE A 54 10.24 5.39 -9.49
CA PHE A 54 9.78 6.66 -8.93
C PHE A 54 8.48 7.10 -9.60
N GLU A 55 8.45 7.08 -10.93
CA GLU A 55 7.27 7.47 -11.71
C GLU A 55 6.06 6.58 -11.42
N ALA A 56 6.26 5.26 -11.31
CA ALA A 56 5.20 4.33 -10.92
C ALA A 56 4.64 4.65 -9.52
N CYS A 57 5.53 4.92 -8.53
CA CYS A 57 5.10 5.27 -7.19
C CYS A 57 4.31 6.58 -7.15
N ILE A 58 4.78 7.63 -7.84
CA ILE A 58 4.06 8.92 -7.93
C ILE A 58 2.68 8.71 -8.56
N LYS A 59 2.62 7.99 -9.68
CA LYS A 59 1.36 7.70 -10.36
C LYS A 59 0.37 6.96 -9.46
N GLU A 60 0.82 5.96 -8.72
CA GLU A 60 -0.05 5.23 -7.79
C GLU A 60 -0.49 6.10 -6.61
N CYS A 61 0.40 6.94 -6.06
CA CYS A 61 0.04 7.88 -5.01
C CYS A 61 -1.02 8.90 -5.44
N ILE A 62 -0.94 9.40 -6.69
CA ILE A 62 -1.93 10.34 -7.23
C ILE A 62 -3.25 9.59 -7.48
N LYS A 63 -3.19 8.42 -8.09
CA LYS A 63 -4.37 7.60 -8.40
C LYS A 63 -5.17 7.27 -7.13
N CYS A 64 -4.51 6.86 -6.04
CA CYS A 64 -5.21 6.54 -4.79
C CYS A 64 -5.60 7.78 -3.96
N GLY A 65 -5.20 8.98 -4.36
CA GLY A 65 -5.53 10.21 -3.64
C GLY A 65 -4.62 10.50 -2.43
N LEU A 66 -3.48 9.81 -2.29
CA LEU A 66 -2.48 10.14 -1.26
C LEU A 66 -1.76 11.46 -1.58
N LEU A 67 -1.47 11.68 -2.85
CA LEU A 67 -0.82 12.88 -3.38
C LEU A 67 -1.67 13.50 -4.47
N ILE A 68 -1.45 14.78 -4.72
CA ILE A 68 -1.99 15.50 -5.87
C ILE A 68 -0.86 16.15 -6.66
N GLU A 69 -1.11 16.42 -7.93
CA GLU A 69 -0.22 17.12 -8.82
C GLU A 69 -0.76 18.52 -9.07
N GLU A 70 0.06 19.54 -8.85
CA GLU A 70 -0.28 20.93 -9.10
C GLU A 70 0.67 21.53 -10.14
N GLU A 71 0.12 22.18 -11.15
CA GLU A 71 0.91 22.97 -12.10
C GLU A 71 1.11 24.37 -11.56
N LYS A 72 2.36 24.82 -11.47
CA LYS A 72 2.72 26.15 -11.01
C LYS A 72 3.90 26.70 -11.80
N GLU A 73 3.70 27.87 -12.44
CA GLU A 73 4.77 28.59 -13.15
C GLU A 73 5.60 27.70 -14.10
N GLU A 74 4.93 26.94 -14.96
CA GLU A 74 5.53 25.97 -15.90
C GLU A 74 6.28 24.78 -15.25
N GLN A 75 6.04 24.53 -13.95
CA GLN A 75 6.62 23.39 -13.24
C GLN A 75 5.53 22.61 -12.50
N THR A 76 5.70 21.31 -12.52
CA THR A 76 4.82 20.41 -11.79
C THR A 76 5.33 20.20 -10.37
N GLU A 77 4.49 20.44 -9.38
CA GLU A 77 4.72 20.15 -7.97
C GLU A 77 3.88 18.94 -7.54
N ILE A 78 4.48 18.10 -6.70
CA ILE A 78 3.78 17.02 -6.00
C ILE A 78 3.49 17.48 -4.59
N VAL A 79 2.24 17.34 -4.17
CA VAL A 79 1.72 17.85 -2.90
C VAL A 79 1.04 16.72 -2.15
N ILE A 80 1.17 16.66 -0.82
CA ILE A 80 0.33 15.79 0.00
C ILE A 80 -1.11 16.26 -0.14
N ASN A 81 -2.03 15.33 -0.45
CA ASN A 81 -3.43 15.67 -0.65
C ASN A 81 -4.00 16.39 0.60
N PRO A 82 -4.50 17.62 0.45
CA PRO A 82 -5.05 18.40 1.57
C PRO A 82 -6.32 17.79 2.18
N ASP A 83 -7.02 16.91 1.45
CA ASP A 83 -8.23 16.24 1.90
C ASP A 83 -7.95 15.07 2.88
N LEU A 84 -6.69 14.66 3.02
CA LEU A 84 -6.32 13.70 4.05
C LEU A 84 -6.51 14.28 5.45
N SER A 85 -6.72 13.41 6.44
CA SER A 85 -6.87 13.83 7.83
C SER A 85 -5.68 14.66 8.31
N GLU A 86 -5.92 15.58 9.25
CA GLU A 86 -4.86 16.43 9.80
C GLU A 86 -3.73 15.59 10.43
N GLU A 87 -4.08 14.50 11.13
CA GLU A 87 -3.11 13.59 11.75
C GLU A 87 -2.23 12.89 10.70
N ALA A 88 -2.79 12.47 9.57
CA ALA A 88 -2.03 11.87 8.47
C ALA A 88 -1.03 12.86 7.89
N ARG A 89 -1.37 14.15 7.83
CA ARG A 89 -0.50 15.20 7.29
C ARG A 89 0.52 15.76 8.28
N LYS A 90 0.45 15.40 9.57
CA LYS A 90 1.44 15.89 10.56
C LYS A 90 2.79 15.20 10.39
N PRO A 91 3.92 15.94 10.36
CA PRO A 91 5.25 15.35 10.26
C PRO A 91 5.59 14.32 11.34
N GLY A 92 5.02 14.47 12.55
CA GLY A 92 5.29 13.57 13.68
C GLY A 92 4.47 12.28 13.69
N THR A 93 3.31 12.25 13.03
CA THR A 93 2.37 11.12 13.09
C THR A 93 2.04 10.52 11.73
N GLY A 94 2.14 11.32 10.66
CA GLY A 94 1.71 10.90 9.32
C GLY A 94 2.44 9.68 8.78
N ASP A 95 3.74 9.53 9.06
CA ASP A 95 4.51 8.35 8.65
C ASP A 95 4.01 7.06 9.34
N GLU A 96 3.66 7.14 10.62
CA GLU A 96 3.14 6.01 11.39
C GLU A 96 1.70 5.65 10.97
N LEU A 97 0.92 6.65 10.57
CA LEU A 97 -0.46 6.47 10.13
C LEU A 97 -0.57 6.05 8.65
N LEU A 98 0.51 6.16 7.87
CA LEU A 98 0.46 5.88 6.43
C LEU A 98 -0.13 4.52 6.07
N PRO A 99 0.15 3.40 6.80
CA PRO A 99 -0.48 2.12 6.49
C PRO A 99 -2.02 2.15 6.59
N ASN A 100 -2.56 2.87 7.59
CA ASN A 100 -4.00 3.02 7.75
C ASN A 100 -4.57 3.96 6.68
N THR A 101 -3.89 5.10 6.43
CA THR A 101 -4.29 6.05 5.40
C THR A 101 -4.38 5.37 4.02
N LEU A 102 -3.41 4.52 3.68
CA LEU A 102 -3.44 3.76 2.42
C LEU A 102 -4.57 2.72 2.41
N ALA A 103 -4.80 2.03 3.52
CA ALA A 103 -5.93 1.10 3.61
C ALA A 103 -7.28 1.81 3.43
N ASP A 104 -7.45 2.97 4.05
CA ASP A 104 -8.66 3.78 3.90
C ASP A 104 -8.86 4.24 2.45
N LEU A 105 -7.78 4.65 1.77
CA LEU A 105 -7.83 5.08 0.37
C LEU A 105 -8.10 3.91 -0.60
N PHE A 106 -7.51 2.74 -0.35
CA PHE A 106 -7.67 1.58 -1.22
C PHE A 106 -9.01 0.88 -1.05
N PHE A 107 -9.55 0.84 0.18
CA PHE A 107 -10.77 0.10 0.48
C PHE A 107 -12.02 0.99 0.53
N THR A 108 -11.94 2.23 0.08
CA THR A 108 -13.12 3.08 -0.14
C THR A 108 -14.05 2.44 -1.16
N LEU A 109 -15.36 2.43 -0.91
CA LEU A 109 -16.35 1.81 -1.80
C LEU A 109 -16.36 2.41 -3.22
N ASP A 110 -15.98 3.67 -3.35
CA ASP A 110 -15.94 4.39 -4.63
C ASP A 110 -14.63 4.14 -5.42
N ASN A 111 -13.67 3.40 -4.84
CA ASN A 111 -12.39 3.13 -5.48
C ASN A 111 -12.44 1.85 -6.33
N GLU A 112 -13.15 1.92 -7.46
CA GLU A 112 -13.27 0.79 -8.40
C GLU A 112 -11.92 0.30 -8.93
N ASP A 113 -10.90 1.16 -8.99
CA ASP A 113 -9.55 0.81 -9.45
C ASP A 113 -8.86 -0.22 -8.54
N GLU A 114 -9.16 -0.22 -7.24
CA GLU A 114 -8.57 -1.13 -6.24
C GLU A 114 -9.50 -2.30 -5.86
N TYR A 115 -10.59 -2.49 -6.59
CA TYR A 115 -11.54 -3.60 -6.34
C TYR A 115 -10.85 -4.97 -6.34
N ASP A 116 -9.91 -5.19 -7.27
CA ASP A 116 -9.11 -6.43 -7.33
C ASP A 116 -8.32 -6.64 -6.03
N LEU A 117 -7.69 -5.58 -5.47
CA LEU A 117 -6.96 -5.65 -4.19
C LEU A 117 -7.90 -6.02 -3.05
N GLY A 118 -9.06 -5.37 -2.97
CA GLY A 118 -10.07 -5.67 -1.95
C GLY A 118 -10.52 -7.13 -1.98
N LEU A 119 -10.80 -7.67 -3.16
CA LEU A 119 -11.18 -9.08 -3.35
C LEU A 119 -10.07 -10.03 -2.91
N VAL A 120 -8.83 -9.78 -3.33
CA VAL A 120 -7.68 -10.61 -2.98
C VAL A 120 -7.44 -10.58 -1.46
N CYS A 121 -7.52 -9.40 -0.83
CA CYS A 121 -7.40 -9.27 0.63
C CYS A 121 -8.51 -10.04 1.36
N ALA A 122 -9.76 -9.90 0.95
CA ALA A 122 -10.90 -10.59 1.55
C ALA A 122 -10.76 -12.11 1.41
N TRP A 123 -10.39 -12.58 0.21
CA TRP A 123 -10.15 -14.00 -0.03
C TRP A 123 -9.01 -14.54 0.83
N TYR A 124 -7.87 -13.84 0.89
CA TYR A 124 -6.72 -14.31 1.65
C TYR A 124 -7.02 -14.34 3.17
N LEU A 125 -7.72 -13.34 3.68
CA LEU A 125 -8.15 -13.29 5.09
C LEU A 125 -9.20 -14.36 5.45
N SER A 126 -9.88 -14.94 4.47
CA SER A 126 -10.83 -16.07 4.68
C SER A 126 -10.14 -17.44 4.73
N GLN A 127 -8.84 -17.52 4.45
CA GLN A 127 -8.12 -18.80 4.49
C GLN A 127 -7.85 -19.25 5.92
N ASP A 128 -7.63 -20.56 6.10
CA ASP A 128 -7.28 -21.15 7.39
C ASP A 128 -5.92 -20.63 7.86
N VAL A 129 -5.88 -20.05 9.05
CA VAL A 129 -4.67 -19.50 9.67
C VAL A 129 -3.66 -20.58 10.09
N TYR A 130 -4.10 -21.82 10.26
CA TYR A 130 -3.25 -22.96 10.63
C TYR A 130 -2.65 -23.68 9.42
N GLU A 131 -3.33 -23.59 8.28
CA GLU A 131 -2.88 -24.15 7.00
C GLU A 131 -2.99 -23.11 5.87
N PRO A 132 -2.34 -21.94 6.02
CA PRO A 132 -2.47 -20.88 5.04
C PRO A 132 -1.74 -21.22 3.74
N PRO A 133 -2.23 -20.75 2.58
CA PRO A 133 -1.49 -20.86 1.33
C PRO A 133 -0.33 -19.84 1.34
N GLY A 134 0.76 -20.21 2.04
CA GLY A 134 1.88 -19.32 2.36
C GLY A 134 2.94 -19.16 1.25
N THR A 135 2.78 -19.82 0.09
CA THR A 135 3.63 -19.68 -1.09
C THR A 135 2.77 -19.50 -2.34
N TRP A 136 3.39 -19.06 -3.45
CA TRP A 136 2.67 -18.90 -4.71
C TRP A 136 2.01 -20.20 -5.19
N GLU A 137 2.72 -21.31 -5.14
CA GLU A 137 2.22 -22.61 -5.58
C GLU A 137 0.99 -23.05 -4.75
N ALA A 138 1.02 -22.80 -3.44
CA ALA A 138 -0.10 -23.10 -2.57
C ALA A 138 -1.30 -22.17 -2.83
N VAL A 139 -1.06 -20.90 -3.13
CA VAL A 139 -2.09 -19.94 -3.54
C VAL A 139 -2.73 -20.36 -4.87
N GLU A 140 -1.92 -20.68 -5.88
CA GLU A 140 -2.40 -21.11 -7.18
C GLU A 140 -3.29 -22.37 -7.08
N GLN A 141 -2.83 -23.36 -6.31
CA GLN A 141 -3.60 -24.57 -6.03
C GLN A 141 -4.93 -24.24 -5.33
N LYS A 142 -4.91 -23.40 -4.29
CA LYS A 142 -6.09 -23.05 -3.51
C LYS A 142 -7.12 -22.27 -4.34
N VAL A 143 -6.65 -21.33 -5.17
CA VAL A 143 -7.48 -20.58 -6.12
C VAL A 143 -8.18 -21.52 -7.10
N ALA A 144 -7.46 -22.52 -7.62
CA ALA A 144 -8.03 -23.53 -8.52
C ALA A 144 -9.05 -24.44 -7.83
N GLU A 145 -8.75 -24.93 -6.61
CA GLU A 145 -9.65 -25.78 -5.81
C GLU A 145 -10.96 -25.05 -5.50
N GLN A 146 -10.87 -23.77 -5.10
CA GLN A 146 -12.02 -22.94 -4.75
C GLN A 146 -12.74 -22.33 -5.95
N LYS A 147 -12.19 -22.49 -7.17
CA LYS A 147 -12.74 -21.97 -8.43
C LYS A 147 -12.95 -20.45 -8.44
N VAL A 148 -12.05 -19.73 -7.78
CA VAL A 148 -12.12 -18.25 -7.65
C VAL A 148 -11.17 -17.50 -8.57
N GLY A 149 -10.50 -18.17 -9.50
CA GLY A 149 -9.49 -17.59 -10.40
C GLY A 149 -10.01 -16.43 -11.24
N GLU A 150 -11.21 -16.58 -11.83
CA GLU A 150 -11.85 -15.51 -12.61
C GLU A 150 -12.20 -14.28 -11.76
N LEU A 151 -12.55 -14.49 -10.49
CA LEU A 151 -12.88 -13.42 -9.56
C LEU A 151 -11.66 -12.65 -9.11
N LEU A 152 -10.61 -13.37 -8.67
CA LEU A 152 -9.41 -12.75 -8.10
C LEU A 152 -8.45 -12.23 -9.16
N LYS A 153 -8.49 -12.79 -10.37
CA LYS A 153 -7.57 -12.46 -11.48
C LYS A 153 -6.08 -12.52 -11.08
N MET A 154 -5.76 -13.32 -10.06
CA MET A 154 -4.40 -13.54 -9.57
C MET A 154 -3.77 -14.65 -10.39
N SER A 155 -3.00 -14.30 -11.41
CA SER A 155 -2.55 -15.22 -12.47
C SER A 155 -1.06 -15.52 -12.45
N ASN A 156 -0.28 -14.91 -11.55
CA ASN A 156 1.17 -15.13 -11.53
C ASN A 156 1.81 -14.71 -10.20
N ASN A 157 3.05 -15.15 -10.00
CA ASN A 157 3.85 -14.88 -8.82
C ASN A 157 4.11 -13.38 -8.57
N THR A 158 4.10 -12.53 -9.61
CA THR A 158 4.29 -11.09 -9.44
C THR A 158 3.11 -10.48 -8.69
N LEU A 159 1.87 -10.88 -9.03
CA LEU A 159 0.67 -10.42 -8.33
C LEU A 159 0.64 -10.91 -6.87
N TYR A 160 1.08 -12.15 -6.64
CA TYR A 160 1.26 -12.68 -5.29
C TYR A 160 2.27 -11.88 -4.47
N GLY A 161 3.41 -11.52 -5.06
CA GLY A 161 4.40 -10.67 -4.40
C GLY A 161 3.86 -9.28 -4.07
N GLN A 162 3.05 -8.70 -4.95
CA GLN A 162 2.36 -7.44 -4.67
C GLN A 162 1.33 -7.58 -3.53
N MET A 163 0.57 -8.66 -3.51
CA MET A 163 -0.34 -8.96 -2.40
C MET A 163 0.43 -9.05 -1.06
N ASP A 164 1.53 -9.81 -1.01
CA ASP A 164 2.38 -9.93 0.18
C ASP A 164 2.88 -8.55 0.65
N ASP A 165 3.43 -7.75 -0.27
CA ASP A 165 3.97 -6.43 0.05
C ASP A 165 2.89 -5.48 0.61
N TRP A 166 1.74 -5.39 -0.06
CA TRP A 166 0.68 -4.44 0.32
C TRP A 166 -0.08 -4.88 1.56
N MET A 167 -0.51 -6.15 1.63
CA MET A 167 -1.22 -6.66 2.81
C MET A 167 -0.32 -6.63 4.05
N GLY A 168 0.96 -7.01 3.89
CA GLY A 168 1.94 -6.95 4.98
C GLY A 168 2.15 -5.53 5.49
N TYR A 169 2.26 -4.56 4.59
CA TYR A 169 2.42 -3.16 4.96
C TYR A 169 1.19 -2.60 5.69
N MET A 170 -0.01 -2.93 5.22
CA MET A 170 -1.27 -2.54 5.87
C MET A 170 -1.50 -3.27 7.20
N GLY A 171 -0.79 -4.36 7.47
CA GLY A 171 -0.93 -5.16 8.70
C GLY A 171 -2.08 -6.15 8.65
N LEU A 172 -2.41 -6.63 7.46
CA LEU A 172 -3.46 -7.63 7.17
C LEU A 172 -2.90 -9.06 7.06
N LEU A 173 -1.59 -9.19 7.02
CA LEU A 173 -0.91 -10.48 7.09
C LEU A 173 0.39 -10.37 7.89
N TRP A 174 0.85 -11.51 8.39
CA TRP A 174 2.15 -11.66 9.01
C TRP A 174 3.04 -12.57 8.17
N GLY A 175 4.24 -12.10 7.87
CA GLY A 175 5.22 -12.85 7.09
C GLY A 175 6.42 -13.24 7.94
N HIS A 176 6.89 -14.48 7.80
CA HIS A 176 8.14 -14.91 8.42
C HIS A 176 8.97 -15.77 7.47
N ALA A 177 10.26 -15.87 7.76
CA ALA A 177 11.19 -16.72 7.02
C ALA A 177 11.65 -17.87 7.88
N LEU A 178 11.53 -19.11 7.37
CA LEU A 178 12.00 -20.32 8.00
C LEU A 178 12.77 -21.16 6.98
N GLY A 179 14.00 -21.52 7.29
CA GLY A 179 14.83 -22.33 6.40
C GLY A 179 15.07 -21.69 5.01
N GLY A 180 15.16 -20.36 4.96
CA GLY A 180 15.35 -19.62 3.71
C GLY A 180 14.10 -19.46 2.84
N LYS A 181 12.95 -19.97 3.27
CA LYS A 181 11.65 -19.80 2.62
C LYS A 181 10.82 -18.77 3.38
N ARG A 182 10.17 -17.86 2.64
CA ARG A 182 9.20 -16.91 3.18
C ARG A 182 7.82 -17.56 3.19
N PHE A 183 7.14 -17.45 4.31
CA PHE A 183 5.74 -17.84 4.50
C PHE A 183 4.94 -16.63 4.92
N ILE A 184 3.72 -16.53 4.45
CA ILE A 184 2.76 -15.53 4.88
C ILE A 184 1.53 -16.21 5.50
N ILE A 185 0.96 -15.53 6.48
CA ILE A 185 -0.19 -16.01 7.24
C ILE A 185 -1.23 -14.89 7.28
N PRO A 186 -2.52 -15.16 7.00
CA PRO A 186 -3.57 -14.15 7.16
C PRO A 186 -3.71 -13.79 8.63
N ASP A 187 -3.25 -12.60 9.00
CA ASP A 187 -3.27 -12.10 10.37
C ASP A 187 -3.54 -10.59 10.39
N PRO A 188 -4.79 -10.16 10.57
CA PRO A 188 -5.16 -8.76 10.61
C PRO A 188 -4.91 -8.11 11.99
N THR A 189 -4.25 -8.77 12.93
CA THR A 189 -4.07 -8.29 14.32
C THR A 189 -3.46 -6.88 14.36
N LEU A 190 -2.45 -6.63 13.55
CA LEU A 190 -1.78 -5.32 13.54
C LEU A 190 -2.69 -4.22 12.98
N TYR A 191 -3.44 -4.51 11.92
CA TYR A 191 -4.44 -3.61 11.37
C TYR A 191 -5.54 -3.30 12.39
N LEU A 192 -6.12 -4.33 13.00
CA LEU A 192 -7.14 -4.18 14.04
C LEU A 192 -6.63 -3.36 15.23
N LYS A 193 -5.43 -3.68 15.74
CA LYS A 193 -4.82 -2.96 16.86
C LYS A 193 -4.66 -1.46 16.58
N ARG A 194 -4.24 -1.09 15.38
CA ARG A 194 -4.11 0.32 14.97
C ARG A 194 -5.45 1.04 14.92
N ASN A 195 -6.52 0.32 14.58
CA ASN A 195 -7.86 0.88 14.36
C ASN A 195 -8.78 0.79 15.58
N LEU A 196 -8.41 0.03 16.63
CA LEU A 196 -9.25 -0.13 17.83
C LEU A 196 -9.70 1.19 18.44
N LYS A 197 -8.82 2.20 18.48
CA LYS A 197 -9.14 3.52 19.03
C LYS A 197 -10.27 4.25 18.30
N TYR A 198 -10.52 3.91 17.04
CA TYR A 198 -11.61 4.51 16.25
C TYR A 198 -12.94 3.78 16.43
N LEU A 199 -12.90 2.53 16.89
CA LEU A 199 -14.09 1.74 17.20
C LEU A 199 -14.70 2.12 18.55
N PHE A 200 -13.86 2.55 19.51
CA PHE A 200 -14.30 2.92 20.85
C PHE A 200 -14.28 4.44 21.01
N LYS A 201 -15.47 5.03 21.08
CA LYS A 201 -15.63 6.50 21.22
C LYS A 201 -15.37 6.99 22.64
N GLN A 202 -15.57 6.11 23.64
CA GLN A 202 -15.39 6.44 25.05
C GLN A 202 -14.66 5.33 25.79
N SER A 203 -13.89 5.69 26.83
CA SER A 203 -13.27 4.71 27.72
C SER A 203 -14.34 3.87 28.44
N GLY A 204 -14.21 2.55 28.40
CA GLY A 204 -15.17 1.63 28.99
C GLY A 204 -16.35 1.24 28.09
N GLU A 205 -16.43 1.76 26.89
CA GLU A 205 -17.41 1.30 25.90
C GLU A 205 -17.17 -0.17 25.55
N LYS A 206 -18.27 -0.94 25.46
CA LYS A 206 -18.24 -2.37 25.05
C LYS A 206 -18.89 -2.52 23.71
N ILE A 207 -18.20 -3.15 22.77
CA ILE A 207 -18.71 -3.51 21.45
C ILE A 207 -18.91 -5.03 21.41
N LEU A 208 -20.10 -5.47 20.99
CA LEU A 208 -20.37 -6.88 20.77
C LEU A 208 -19.72 -7.29 19.45
N LEU A 209 -18.80 -8.24 19.52
CA LEU A 209 -18.31 -8.96 18.35
C LEU A 209 -19.37 -9.99 17.94
N ARG A 210 -19.93 -9.82 16.75
CA ARG A 210 -20.87 -10.75 16.13
C ARG A 210 -20.20 -11.48 14.98
#